data_32a64f0955b5e2f256d4280da2a5ebb8
#
_entry.id   32a64f0955b5e2f256d4280da2a5ebb8
#
_cell.length_a   1.000
_cell.length_b   1.000
_cell.length_c   1.000
_cell.angle_alpha   90.00
_cell.angle_beta   90.00
_cell.angle_gamma   90.00
#
_symmetry.space_group_name_H-M   'P 1'
#
loop_
_entity.id
_entity.type
_entity.pdbx_description
1 polymer ?
#
loop_
_entity_poly.entity_id
_entity_poly.type
_entity_poly.pdbx_seq_one_letter_code
_entity_poly.pdbx_strand_id
1 'polypeptide(L)'
;MKKIILSFISLILLLGCGSSDESEDIPIVDQVTNVDQTFSIEDFKTVGFKKSKEYKVDDLPGATSAFYGFIKNKLDPDDQKIDYEIRFYANHSDAVQIGTEYVENATGEDGCITKDCALWTPDLKHRQFLAERLGNTHAGNGQPKPKYLTYVIYGNMIMMCPGY
;
A
#
# COMPACT_ATOMS: atom_id res chain seq x y z
N MET A 1 -56.48 -16.81 49.09
CA MET A 1 -56.08 -18.25 48.98
C MET A 1 -55.12 -18.38 47.80
N LYS A 2 -53.93 -18.95 48.08
CA LYS A 2 -53.09 -19.72 47.14
C LYS A 2 -52.25 -18.95 46.17
N LYS A 3 -51.04 -19.27 45.93
CA LYS A 3 -50.00 -20.17 46.53
C LYS A 3 -48.69 -19.60 45.99
N ILE A 4 -47.80 -19.36 46.90
CA ILE A 4 -46.42 -19.03 46.65
C ILE A 4 -45.75 -20.30 46.07
N ILE A 5 -45.16 -20.22 44.90
CA ILE A 5 -44.20 -21.22 44.46
C ILE A 5 -42.88 -20.47 44.26
N LEU A 6 -42.06 -20.64 45.31
CA LEU A 6 -40.62 -20.35 45.22
C LEU A 6 -40.00 -21.31 44.23
N SER A 7 -39.47 -20.81 43.14
CA SER A 7 -38.56 -21.55 42.30
C SER A 7 -37.16 -20.97 42.47
N PHE A 8 -36.34 -21.75 43.14
CA PHE A 8 -34.91 -21.55 43.26
C PHE A 8 -34.28 -21.71 41.87
N ILE A 9 -33.81 -20.63 41.31
CA ILE A 9 -32.94 -20.67 40.12
C ILE A 9 -31.53 -20.41 40.58
N SER A 10 -30.79 -21.50 40.54
CA SER A 10 -29.37 -21.63 40.83
C SER A 10 -28.57 -20.60 40.04
N LEU A 11 -27.85 -19.73 40.75
CA LEU A 11 -26.86 -18.81 40.25
C LEU A 11 -25.61 -19.58 39.80
N ILE A 12 -25.54 -19.93 38.53
CA ILE A 12 -24.32 -20.41 37.94
C ILE A 12 -23.54 -19.23 37.42
N LEU A 13 -22.60 -18.76 38.23
CA LEU A 13 -21.54 -17.85 37.83
C LEU A 13 -20.59 -18.61 36.89
N LEU A 14 -20.85 -18.51 35.59
CA LEU A 14 -19.84 -18.81 34.59
C LEU A 14 -19.01 -17.53 34.39
N LEU A 15 -17.91 -17.49 35.08
CA LEU A 15 -16.79 -16.61 34.75
C LEU A 15 -16.22 -17.08 33.40
N GLY A 16 -16.87 -16.67 32.32
CA GLY A 16 -16.31 -16.76 31.00
C GLY A 16 -15.46 -15.51 30.78
N CYS A 17 -14.18 -15.60 31.10
CA CYS A 17 -13.17 -14.67 30.63
C CYS A 17 -12.93 -14.98 29.17
N GLY A 18 -13.79 -14.48 28.28
CA GLY A 18 -13.56 -14.44 26.85
C GLY A 18 -12.89 -13.11 26.56
N SER A 19 -11.57 -13.10 26.44
CA SER A 19 -10.88 -12.07 25.72
C SER A 19 -11.29 -12.23 24.24
N SER A 20 -12.27 -11.48 23.80
CA SER A 20 -12.47 -11.22 22.38
C SER A 20 -11.35 -10.30 21.97
N ASP A 21 -10.26 -10.85 21.50
CA ASP A 21 -9.39 -10.19 20.56
C ASP A 21 -10.26 -9.92 19.32
N GLU A 22 -10.88 -8.75 19.26
CA GLU A 22 -11.32 -8.16 18.01
C GLU A 22 -10.03 -7.79 17.23
N SER A 23 -9.43 -8.79 16.60
CA SER A 23 -8.58 -8.53 15.47
C SER A 23 -9.52 -7.97 14.41
N GLU A 24 -9.47 -6.65 14.19
CA GLU A 24 -10.08 -6.06 13.01
C GLU A 24 -9.52 -6.85 11.82
N ASP A 25 -10.38 -7.65 11.18
CA ASP A 25 -10.03 -8.37 9.96
C ASP A 25 -9.65 -7.32 8.91
N ILE A 26 -8.35 -7.10 8.77
CA ILE A 26 -7.84 -6.24 7.69
C ILE A 26 -8.23 -6.94 6.39
N PRO A 27 -9.07 -6.33 5.54
CA PRO A 27 -9.50 -6.98 4.32
C PRO A 27 -8.28 -7.27 3.44
N ILE A 28 -8.09 -8.54 3.11
CA ILE A 28 -7.05 -8.96 2.16
C ILE A 28 -7.54 -8.51 0.78
N VAL A 29 -6.80 -7.60 0.16
CA VAL A 29 -7.07 -7.15 -1.22
C VAL A 29 -6.20 -7.98 -2.15
N ASP A 30 -6.80 -8.61 -3.16
CA ASP A 30 -6.06 -9.30 -4.21
C ASP A 30 -5.14 -8.32 -4.93
N GLN A 31 -4.00 -8.82 -5.41
CA GLN A 31 -3.02 -7.99 -6.12
C GLN A 31 -3.64 -7.28 -7.33
N VAL A 32 -4.60 -7.90 -7.98
CA VAL A 32 -5.35 -7.33 -9.11
C VAL A 32 -6.84 -7.41 -8.82
N THR A 33 -7.47 -6.26 -8.60
CA THR A 33 -8.89 -6.16 -8.28
C THR A 33 -9.58 -5.19 -9.24
N ASN A 34 -10.60 -5.67 -9.95
CA ASN A 34 -11.45 -4.81 -10.76
C ASN A 34 -12.61 -4.25 -9.93
N VAL A 35 -12.83 -2.94 -10.02
CA VAL A 35 -13.95 -2.24 -9.43
C VAL A 35 -14.49 -1.22 -10.42
N ASP A 36 -15.80 -0.94 -10.37
CA ASP A 36 -16.46 0.00 -11.29
C ASP A 36 -16.07 1.47 -11.05
N GLN A 37 -15.40 1.75 -9.92
CA GLN A 37 -14.96 3.10 -9.57
C GLN A 37 -13.71 3.49 -10.34
N THR A 38 -13.71 4.71 -10.88
CA THR A 38 -12.51 5.37 -11.43
C THR A 38 -11.90 6.25 -10.36
N PHE A 39 -10.64 5.99 -10.02
CA PHE A 39 -9.88 6.73 -9.00
C PHE A 39 -9.06 7.85 -9.61
N SER A 40 -8.82 8.87 -8.79
CA SER A 40 -7.96 10.01 -9.06
C SER A 40 -7.08 10.33 -7.84
N ILE A 41 -6.12 11.22 -7.99
CA ILE A 41 -5.28 11.65 -6.86
C ILE A 41 -6.10 12.32 -5.74
N GLU A 42 -7.26 12.90 -6.06
CA GLU A 42 -8.10 13.56 -5.05
C GLU A 42 -8.68 12.54 -4.06
N ASP A 43 -9.04 11.34 -4.52
CA ASP A 43 -9.52 10.27 -3.65
C ASP A 43 -8.45 9.88 -2.62
N PHE A 44 -7.19 9.80 -3.04
CA PHE A 44 -6.06 9.50 -2.15
C PHE A 44 -5.77 10.61 -1.15
N LYS A 45 -5.98 11.87 -1.52
CA LYS A 45 -5.86 12.99 -0.59
C LYS A 45 -6.88 12.90 0.55
N THR A 46 -8.08 12.40 0.29
CA THR A 46 -9.12 12.23 1.32
C THR A 46 -8.72 11.24 2.41
N VAL A 47 -7.93 10.22 2.05
CA VAL A 47 -7.41 9.21 3.01
C VAL A 47 -6.04 9.59 3.59
N GLY A 48 -5.58 10.81 3.33
CA GLY A 48 -4.38 11.35 3.97
C GLY A 48 -3.10 11.27 3.14
N PHE A 49 -3.17 10.87 1.87
CA PHE A 49 -2.01 10.91 0.99
C PHE A 49 -1.50 12.34 0.80
N LYS A 50 -0.22 12.54 1.01
CA LYS A 50 0.47 13.80 0.81
C LYS A 50 1.31 13.72 -0.45
N LYS A 51 0.80 14.34 -1.53
CA LYS A 51 1.52 14.44 -2.81
C LYS A 51 2.81 15.24 -2.61
N SER A 52 3.95 14.64 -2.96
CA SER A 52 5.27 15.27 -2.96
C SER A 52 5.70 15.64 -4.38
N LYS A 53 5.42 14.79 -5.35
CA LYS A 53 5.81 14.97 -6.75
C LYS A 53 4.72 14.48 -7.68
N GLU A 54 4.57 15.15 -8.81
CA GLU A 54 3.84 14.70 -9.98
C GLU A 54 4.85 14.44 -11.11
N TYR A 55 4.75 13.27 -11.72
CA TYR A 55 5.63 12.90 -12.81
C TYR A 55 5.03 13.24 -14.17
N LYS A 56 5.88 13.56 -15.14
CA LYS A 56 5.47 13.57 -16.54
C LYS A 56 5.33 12.13 -17.02
N VAL A 57 4.21 11.81 -17.63
CA VAL A 57 3.86 10.46 -18.08
C VAL A 57 3.97 10.26 -19.59
N ASP A 58 4.58 11.20 -20.31
CA ASP A 58 4.72 11.17 -21.78
C ASP A 58 5.36 9.84 -22.27
N ASP A 59 6.31 9.30 -21.47
CA ASP A 59 7.04 8.05 -21.76
C ASP A 59 6.51 6.87 -20.91
N LEU A 60 5.31 6.97 -20.30
CA LEU A 60 4.64 5.89 -19.57
C LEU A 60 3.35 5.52 -20.32
N PRO A 61 3.39 4.51 -21.20
CA PRO A 61 2.26 4.20 -22.07
C PRO A 61 0.97 3.95 -21.31
N GLY A 62 -0.12 4.55 -21.79
CA GLY A 62 -1.46 4.40 -21.24
C GLY A 62 -1.72 5.13 -19.91
N ALA A 63 -0.68 5.62 -19.22
CA ALA A 63 -0.87 6.35 -17.98
C ALA A 63 -1.44 7.75 -18.24
N THR A 64 -2.42 8.15 -17.46
CA THR A 64 -3.01 9.48 -17.48
C THR A 64 -2.32 10.43 -16.50
N SER A 65 -1.79 9.89 -15.41
CA SER A 65 -0.99 10.63 -14.42
C SER A 65 -0.21 9.68 -13.51
N ALA A 66 0.85 10.19 -12.88
CA ALA A 66 1.62 9.44 -11.89
C ALA A 66 2.15 10.38 -10.79
N PHE A 67 2.16 9.88 -9.56
CA PHE A 67 2.49 10.67 -8.38
C PHE A 67 3.40 9.89 -7.43
N TYR A 68 4.27 10.65 -6.77
CA TYR A 68 5.01 10.19 -5.59
C TYR A 68 4.53 10.98 -4.37
N GLY A 69 4.41 10.31 -3.27
CA GLY A 69 4.02 10.91 -2.01
C GLY A 69 4.03 9.88 -0.88
N PHE A 70 3.39 10.25 0.22
CA PHE A 70 3.39 9.40 1.41
C PHE A 70 2.06 9.47 2.17
N ILE A 71 1.78 8.41 2.91
CA ILE A 71 0.74 8.35 3.93
C ILE A 71 1.44 8.19 5.29
N LYS A 72 0.96 8.90 6.31
CA LYS A 72 1.39 8.70 7.68
C LYS A 72 0.75 7.43 8.24
N ASN A 73 1.55 6.52 8.77
CA ASN A 73 1.04 5.36 9.46
C ASN A 73 0.49 5.80 10.83
N LYS A 74 -0.82 5.89 10.95
CA LYS A 74 -1.49 6.30 12.20
C LYS A 74 -1.36 5.27 13.33
N LEU A 75 -1.01 4.04 12.98
CA LEU A 75 -0.80 2.95 13.94
C LEU A 75 0.64 2.91 14.47
N ASP A 76 1.55 3.66 13.85
CA ASP A 76 2.93 3.75 14.27
C ASP A 76 3.10 4.90 15.30
N PRO A 77 3.56 4.62 16.52
CA PRO A 77 3.82 5.64 17.55
C PRO A 77 4.76 6.75 17.08
N ASP A 78 5.68 6.42 16.17
CA ASP A 78 6.67 7.35 15.63
C ASP A 78 6.15 8.14 14.42
N ASP A 79 4.84 7.99 14.08
CA ASP A 79 4.18 8.69 12.97
C ASP A 79 4.93 8.50 11.63
N GLN A 80 5.44 7.28 11.44
CA GLN A 80 6.27 6.94 10.29
C GLN A 80 5.53 7.19 8.96
N LYS A 81 6.25 7.77 8.02
CA LYS A 81 5.75 8.04 6.68
C LYS A 81 6.06 6.87 5.78
N ILE A 82 5.03 6.32 5.15
CA ILE A 82 5.15 5.26 4.16
C ILE A 82 5.05 5.89 2.78
N ASP A 83 6.10 5.73 1.98
CA ASP A 83 6.19 6.28 0.62
C ASP A 83 5.46 5.39 -0.37
N TYR A 84 4.74 6.01 -1.31
CA TYR A 84 4.04 5.33 -2.40
C TYR A 84 4.31 6.02 -3.73
N GLU A 85 4.36 5.24 -4.81
CA GLU A 85 4.17 5.72 -6.17
C GLU A 85 2.82 5.22 -6.66
N ILE A 86 1.99 6.13 -7.19
CA ILE A 86 0.65 5.82 -7.68
C ILE A 86 0.56 6.27 -9.14
N ARG A 87 0.11 5.36 -10.01
CA ARG A 87 -0.09 5.60 -11.46
C ARG A 87 -1.55 5.40 -11.79
N PHE A 88 -2.14 6.31 -12.52
CA PHE A 88 -3.54 6.23 -12.97
C PHE A 88 -3.59 5.98 -14.48
N TYR A 89 -4.56 5.18 -14.87
CA TYR A 89 -4.86 4.82 -16.25
C TYR A 89 -6.30 5.24 -16.60
N ALA A 90 -6.68 5.17 -17.87
CA ALA A 90 -8.04 5.53 -18.27
C ALA A 90 -9.08 4.56 -17.67
N ASN A 91 -8.74 3.28 -17.54
CA ASN A 91 -9.57 2.22 -17.01
C ASN A 91 -8.75 1.06 -16.46
N HIS A 92 -9.41 0.07 -15.84
CA HIS A 92 -8.77 -1.12 -15.28
C HIS A 92 -8.03 -1.96 -16.34
N SER A 93 -8.63 -2.12 -17.53
CA SER A 93 -8.00 -2.90 -18.61
C SER A 93 -6.64 -2.32 -19.02
N ASP A 94 -6.54 -1.00 -19.13
CA ASP A 94 -5.28 -0.32 -19.48
C ASP A 94 -4.26 -0.45 -18.33
N ALA A 95 -4.69 -0.34 -17.07
CA ALA A 95 -3.82 -0.55 -15.92
C ALA A 95 -3.22 -1.97 -15.93
N VAL A 96 -4.03 -2.99 -16.24
CA VAL A 96 -3.59 -4.39 -16.29
C VAL A 96 -2.75 -4.65 -17.54
N GLN A 97 -3.24 -4.32 -18.74
CA GLN A 97 -2.60 -4.75 -19.98
C GLN A 97 -1.35 -3.96 -20.34
N ILE A 98 -1.31 -2.68 -19.97
CA ILE A 98 -0.20 -1.78 -20.30
C ILE A 98 0.67 -1.52 -19.07
N GLY A 99 0.02 -1.24 -17.92
CA GLY A 99 0.72 -0.82 -16.70
C GLY A 99 1.52 -1.92 -16.01
N THR A 100 1.11 -3.18 -16.12
CA THR A 100 1.75 -4.32 -15.43
C THR A 100 3.23 -4.46 -15.78
N GLU A 101 3.60 -4.43 -17.05
CA GLU A 101 5.00 -4.52 -17.48
C GLU A 101 5.89 -3.47 -16.81
N TYR A 102 5.40 -2.23 -16.74
CA TYR A 102 6.15 -1.10 -16.17
C TYR A 102 6.22 -1.13 -14.65
N VAL A 103 5.23 -1.70 -13.97
CA VAL A 103 5.28 -1.81 -12.52
C VAL A 103 6.11 -3.02 -12.09
N GLU A 104 6.01 -4.14 -12.76
CA GLU A 104 6.84 -5.32 -12.51
C GLU A 104 8.32 -5.03 -12.75
N ASN A 105 8.65 -4.28 -13.81
CA ASN A 105 10.02 -3.82 -14.02
C ASN A 105 10.57 -3.00 -12.86
N ALA A 106 9.73 -2.24 -12.15
CA ALA A 106 10.17 -1.29 -11.13
C ALA A 106 10.05 -1.82 -9.69
N THR A 107 9.46 -3.00 -9.47
CA THR A 107 9.17 -3.57 -8.14
C THR A 107 9.85 -4.90 -7.92
N GLY A 108 9.87 -5.36 -6.67
CA GLY A 108 10.54 -6.61 -6.28
C GLY A 108 12.00 -6.39 -5.85
N GLU A 109 12.63 -7.46 -5.37
CA GLU A 109 14.03 -7.42 -4.93
C GLU A 109 15.00 -7.07 -6.07
N ASP A 110 14.66 -7.50 -7.29
CA ASP A 110 15.40 -7.25 -8.52
C ASP A 110 14.83 -6.10 -9.35
N GLY A 111 13.98 -5.27 -8.75
CA GLY A 111 13.35 -4.13 -9.42
C GLY A 111 14.37 -3.19 -10.08
N CYS A 112 14.12 -2.81 -11.32
CA CYS A 112 14.97 -1.92 -12.09
C CYS A 112 14.87 -0.47 -11.63
N ILE A 113 15.92 0.04 -10.98
CA ILE A 113 16.01 1.37 -10.40
C ILE A 113 17.11 2.23 -11.01
N THR A 114 17.74 1.78 -12.09
CA THR A 114 18.77 2.52 -12.82
C THR A 114 18.33 2.81 -14.25
N LYS A 115 18.99 3.77 -14.90
CA LYS A 115 18.64 4.17 -16.26
C LYS A 115 18.90 3.07 -17.30
N ASP A 116 19.79 2.13 -16.99
CA ASP A 116 20.22 1.12 -17.93
C ASP A 116 19.19 0.00 -18.09
N CYS A 117 18.29 -0.17 -17.12
CA CYS A 117 17.31 -1.25 -17.11
C CYS A 117 15.85 -0.78 -16.92
N ALA A 118 15.62 0.43 -16.38
CA ALA A 118 14.27 0.89 -16.12
C ALA A 118 13.52 1.24 -17.42
N LEU A 119 12.35 0.66 -17.60
CA LEU A 119 11.45 0.95 -18.73
C LEU A 119 10.88 2.38 -18.66
N TRP A 120 10.79 2.96 -17.47
CA TRP A 120 10.35 4.33 -17.26
C TRP A 120 11.26 5.02 -16.24
N THR A 121 11.93 6.09 -16.68
CA THR A 121 13.09 6.66 -15.98
C THR A 121 12.88 7.94 -15.15
N PRO A 122 11.73 8.66 -15.16
CA PRO A 122 11.60 9.86 -14.38
C PRO A 122 11.88 9.63 -12.88
N ASP A 123 12.76 10.48 -12.33
CA ASP A 123 13.08 10.55 -10.89
C ASP A 123 13.33 9.20 -10.20
N LEU A 124 14.09 8.31 -10.82
CA LEU A 124 14.42 6.96 -10.31
C LEU A 124 14.87 6.93 -8.84
N LYS A 125 15.46 8.02 -8.34
CA LYS A 125 15.85 8.16 -6.92
C LYS A 125 14.68 7.96 -5.95
N HIS A 126 13.43 8.22 -6.36
CA HIS A 126 12.25 7.98 -5.53
C HIS A 126 11.90 6.49 -5.42
N ARG A 127 12.42 5.66 -6.32
CA ARG A 127 12.28 4.20 -6.31
C ARG A 127 13.46 3.50 -5.65
N GLN A 128 14.45 4.28 -5.16
CA GLN A 128 15.64 3.78 -4.51
C GLN A 128 15.53 3.91 -2.99
N PHE A 129 15.98 2.88 -2.31
CA PHE A 129 16.22 2.89 -0.88
C PHE A 129 17.72 3.01 -0.64
N LEU A 130 18.14 4.06 0.06
CA LEU A 130 19.52 4.26 0.42
C LEU A 130 19.76 3.67 1.82
N ALA A 131 20.58 2.64 1.90
CA ALA A 131 20.88 1.93 3.16
C ALA A 131 21.48 2.83 4.27
N GLU A 132 22.01 3.99 3.92
CA GLU A 132 22.58 4.97 4.87
C GLU A 132 21.55 5.53 5.87
N ARG A 133 20.25 5.47 5.57
CA ARG A 133 19.20 5.94 6.48
C ARG A 133 18.98 5.05 7.70
N LEU A 134 19.49 3.83 7.69
CA LEU A 134 19.33 2.87 8.81
C LEU A 134 20.41 2.98 9.88
N GLY A 135 21.32 3.96 9.81
CA GLY A 135 22.36 4.15 10.83
C GLY A 135 23.35 2.99 10.96
N ASN A 136 23.31 2.02 10.07
CA ASN A 136 24.17 0.85 10.10
C ASN A 136 25.27 0.94 9.04
N THR A 137 26.39 1.52 9.41
CA THR A 137 27.57 1.75 8.56
C THR A 137 28.24 0.46 8.05
N HIS A 138 27.70 -0.71 8.37
CA HIS A 138 28.29 -2.01 8.04
C HIS A 138 27.45 -2.86 7.09
N ALA A 139 26.28 -2.38 6.65
CA ALA A 139 25.39 -3.13 5.78
C ALA A 139 25.59 -2.72 4.31
N GLY A 140 26.56 -3.35 3.66
CA GLY A 140 26.73 -3.31 2.22
C GLY A 140 27.44 -2.06 1.68
N ASN A 141 28.00 -2.21 0.52
CA ASN A 141 28.77 -1.23 -0.27
C ASN A 141 27.95 -0.04 -0.83
N GLY A 142 26.92 0.43 -0.11
CA GLY A 142 26.19 1.64 -0.46
C GLY A 142 25.39 1.58 -1.76
N GLN A 143 25.18 0.38 -2.33
CA GLN A 143 24.40 0.24 -3.55
C GLN A 143 22.91 0.50 -3.27
N PRO A 144 22.25 1.32 -4.07
CA PRO A 144 20.81 1.54 -3.92
C PRO A 144 20.04 0.24 -4.16
N LYS A 145 19.01 0.01 -3.34
CA LYS A 145 18.09 -1.12 -3.48
C LYS A 145 16.70 -0.64 -3.92
N PRO A 146 15.90 -1.49 -4.56
CA PRO A 146 14.50 -1.16 -4.85
C PRO A 146 13.76 -0.84 -3.56
N LYS A 147 13.02 0.28 -3.58
CA LYS A 147 12.18 0.71 -2.45
C LYS A 147 10.86 -0.06 -2.41
N TYR A 148 10.28 -0.30 -3.57
CA TYR A 148 8.97 -0.93 -3.70
C TYR A 148 9.15 -2.42 -3.98
N LEU A 149 8.70 -3.27 -3.05
CA LEU A 149 8.82 -4.72 -3.20
C LEU A 149 7.57 -5.35 -3.80
N THR A 150 6.45 -4.64 -3.79
CA THR A 150 5.20 -5.15 -4.37
C THR A 150 4.35 -3.99 -4.92
N TYR A 151 3.26 -4.35 -5.58
CA TYR A 151 2.27 -3.42 -6.09
C TYR A 151 0.86 -4.02 -6.00
N VAL A 152 -0.14 -3.16 -6.11
CA VAL A 152 -1.54 -3.56 -6.31
C VAL A 152 -2.10 -2.82 -7.52
N ILE A 153 -2.97 -3.49 -8.28
CA ILE A 153 -3.81 -2.89 -9.31
C ILE A 153 -5.24 -2.90 -8.78
N TYR A 154 -5.82 -1.72 -8.57
CA TYR A 154 -7.17 -1.59 -8.04
C TYR A 154 -7.96 -0.59 -8.89
N GLY A 155 -9.01 -1.08 -9.59
CA GLY A 155 -9.66 -0.28 -10.61
C GLY A 155 -8.68 0.23 -11.67
N ASN A 156 -8.68 1.51 -11.93
CA ASN A 156 -7.83 2.17 -12.94
C ASN A 156 -6.46 2.61 -12.40
N MET A 157 -6.06 2.19 -11.20
CA MET A 157 -4.80 2.65 -10.61
C MET A 157 -3.85 1.49 -10.29
N ILE A 158 -2.56 1.79 -10.32
CA ILE A 158 -1.47 0.94 -9.82
C ILE A 158 -0.79 1.68 -8.68
N MET A 159 -0.69 1.03 -7.53
CA MET A 159 0.04 1.56 -6.38
C MET A 159 1.21 0.66 -6.03
N MET A 160 2.40 1.24 -6.01
CA MET A 160 3.63 0.54 -5.62
C MET A 160 3.83 0.68 -4.11
N CYS A 161 4.02 -0.46 -3.45
CA CYS A 161 4.10 -0.57 -2.00
C CYS A 161 5.53 -0.89 -1.57
N PRO A 162 6.10 -0.15 -0.61
CA PRO A 162 7.41 -0.49 -0.07
C PRO A 162 7.33 -1.79 0.72
N GLY A 163 8.45 -2.54 0.73
CA GLY A 163 8.63 -3.66 1.63
C GLY A 163 9.35 -3.19 2.89
N TYR A 164 8.80 -3.48 4.03
CA TYR A 164 9.44 -3.29 5.33
C TYR A 164 9.55 -4.62 6.03
#